data_b42ecc88c2174b058abfee27489d0120
#
_entry.id   b42ecc88c2174b058abfee27489d0120
#
_cell.length_a   1.000
_cell.length_b   1.000
_cell.length_c   1.000
_cell.angle_alpha   90.00
_cell.angle_beta   90.00
_cell.angle_gamma   90.00
#
_symmetry.space_group_name_H-M   'P 1'
#
loop_
_entity.id
_entity.type
_entity.pdbx_description
1 polymer ?
#
loop_
_entity_poly.entity_id
_entity_poly.type
_entity_poly.pdbx_seq_one_letter_code
_entity_poly.pdbx_strand_id
1 'polypeptide(L)'
;MIRVLSPFPDWLDLGGRTARPTQSDADILRARQQMVSEQLQVSARGITDPQVLKAMEKVPRHEFTPENVRAEAYDDTALSIGHGQTISQPFIVAFMTAQLQPQPEDRVLEIGTGSGYQAAVLAELVREVCTIEIVNPLAERARADLQRLGYNNVRVLSGDGH
;
A
#
# COMPACT_ATOMS: atom_id res chain seq x y z
N MET A 1 -18.37 -11.41 -54.55
CA MET A 1 -16.94 -11.74 -54.75
C MET A 1 -16.13 -11.07 -53.63
N ILE A 2 -15.90 -11.78 -52.53
CA ILE A 2 -15.17 -11.25 -51.34
C ILE A 2 -13.73 -11.61 -51.51
N ARG A 3 -12.85 -10.64 -51.57
CA ARG A 3 -11.38 -10.82 -51.70
C ARG A 3 -10.80 -10.81 -50.30
N VAL A 4 -10.26 -11.93 -49.86
CA VAL A 4 -9.48 -12.05 -48.64
C VAL A 4 -8.16 -11.32 -48.87
N LEU A 5 -7.90 -10.30 -48.06
CA LEU A 5 -6.60 -9.61 -48.02
C LEU A 5 -5.64 -10.40 -47.12
N SER A 6 -4.43 -10.53 -47.61
CA SER A 6 -3.25 -11.19 -47.03
C SER A 6 -2.95 -10.80 -45.57
N PRO A 7 -2.17 -11.61 -44.86
CA PRO A 7 -1.94 -11.46 -43.44
C PRO A 7 -1.21 -10.14 -43.11
N PHE A 8 -1.55 -9.60 -41.93
CA PHE A 8 -0.90 -8.42 -41.35
C PHE A 8 0.62 -8.63 -41.28
N PRO A 9 1.42 -7.57 -41.52
CA PRO A 9 2.86 -7.69 -41.48
C PRO A 9 3.38 -7.99 -40.08
N ASP A 10 4.41 -8.81 -39.99
CA ASP A 10 5.05 -9.37 -38.78
C ASP A 10 5.62 -8.36 -37.77
N TRP A 11 5.53 -7.05 -38.03
CA TRP A 11 5.96 -5.99 -37.09
C TRP A 11 4.94 -5.65 -36.01
N LEU A 12 3.77 -6.28 -36.01
CA LEU A 12 2.77 -6.20 -34.95
C LEU A 12 2.97 -7.25 -33.84
N ASP A 13 4.16 -7.81 -33.72
CA ASP A 13 4.60 -8.44 -32.49
C ASP A 13 4.78 -7.31 -31.45
N LEU A 14 3.71 -7.05 -30.72
CA LEU A 14 3.73 -6.25 -29.48
C LEU A 14 4.58 -7.04 -28.49
N GLY A 15 5.89 -6.83 -28.65
CA GLY A 15 6.98 -7.45 -27.95
C GLY A 15 6.63 -7.78 -26.52
N GLY A 16 6.90 -9.04 -26.17
CA GLY A 16 6.69 -9.58 -24.87
C GLY A 16 7.08 -8.57 -23.80
N ARG A 17 6.14 -8.32 -22.88
CA ARG A 17 6.48 -7.67 -21.61
C ARG A 17 7.57 -8.53 -21.00
N THR A 18 8.82 -8.10 -21.17
CA THR A 18 9.92 -8.65 -20.40
C THR A 18 9.50 -8.52 -18.95
N ALA A 19 9.35 -9.65 -18.27
CA ALA A 19 9.10 -9.66 -16.83
C ALA A 19 10.15 -8.73 -16.22
N ARG A 20 9.70 -7.64 -15.52
CA ARG A 20 10.63 -6.79 -14.79
C ARG A 20 11.40 -7.69 -13.84
N PRO A 21 12.72 -7.57 -13.75
CA PRO A 21 13.50 -8.36 -12.82
C PRO A 21 12.89 -8.19 -11.42
N THR A 22 12.73 -9.30 -10.69
CA THR A 22 12.30 -9.27 -9.29
C THR A 22 13.28 -8.41 -8.52
N GLN A 23 12.77 -7.35 -7.85
CA GLN A 23 13.60 -6.51 -7.00
C GLN A 23 14.22 -7.36 -5.89
N SER A 24 15.51 -7.19 -5.66
CA SER A 24 16.15 -7.86 -4.53
C SER A 24 15.66 -7.26 -3.19
N ASP A 25 15.74 -8.03 -2.11
CA ASP A 25 15.39 -7.54 -0.76
C ASP A 25 16.17 -6.27 -0.39
N ALA A 26 17.42 -6.17 -0.85
CA ALA A 26 18.26 -4.99 -0.65
C ALA A 26 17.74 -3.75 -1.41
N ASP A 27 17.22 -3.93 -2.64
CA ASP A 27 16.63 -2.83 -3.41
C ASP A 27 15.29 -2.37 -2.80
N ILE A 28 14.50 -3.31 -2.32
CA ILE A 28 13.24 -3.04 -1.60
C ILE A 28 13.52 -2.24 -0.32
N LEU A 29 14.50 -2.66 0.47
CA LEU A 29 14.88 -1.95 1.69
C LEU A 29 15.36 -0.53 1.38
N ARG A 30 16.21 -0.37 0.36
CA ARG A 30 16.70 0.93 -0.08
C ARG A 30 15.58 1.85 -0.55
N ALA A 31 14.67 1.36 -1.39
CA ALA A 31 13.52 2.13 -1.86
C ALA A 31 12.64 2.61 -0.70
N ARG A 32 12.40 1.77 0.32
CA ARG A 32 11.65 2.14 1.52
C ARG A 32 12.35 3.23 2.35
N GLN A 33 13.66 3.13 2.53
CA GLN A 33 14.45 4.15 3.22
C GLN A 33 14.45 5.48 2.47
N GLN A 34 14.59 5.45 1.14
CA GLN A 34 14.48 6.64 0.29
C GLN A 34 13.11 7.28 0.35
N MET A 35 12.02 6.49 0.34
CA MET A 35 10.67 7.01 0.54
C MET A 35 10.58 7.85 1.83
N VAL A 36 11.10 7.35 2.94
CA VAL A 36 11.06 8.08 4.22
C VAL A 36 11.93 9.33 4.18
N SER A 37 13.19 9.21 3.77
CA SER A 37 14.16 10.32 3.82
C SER A 37 13.92 11.41 2.77
N GLU A 38 13.49 11.05 1.57
CA GLU A 38 13.42 11.97 0.42
C GLU A 38 11.99 12.46 0.14
N GLN A 39 10.96 11.65 0.44
CA GLN A 39 9.57 11.99 0.13
C GLN A 39 8.82 12.50 1.36
N LEU A 40 8.99 11.89 2.53
CA LEU A 40 8.22 12.23 3.72
C LEU A 40 8.83 13.37 4.53
N GLN A 41 10.16 13.43 4.67
CA GLN A 41 10.84 14.41 5.49
C GLN A 41 11.15 15.73 4.77
N VAL A 42 11.42 15.70 3.48
CA VAL A 42 12.00 16.84 2.72
C VAL A 42 10.95 17.81 2.17
N SER A 43 9.67 17.43 2.12
CA SER A 43 8.64 18.35 1.62
C SER A 43 8.50 19.59 2.51
N ALA A 44 8.07 20.74 1.97
CA ALA A 44 7.79 21.97 2.75
C ALA A 44 6.73 21.77 3.84
N ARG A 45 6.04 20.64 3.83
CA ARG A 45 5.10 20.13 4.85
C ARG A 45 5.56 18.80 5.42
N GLY A 46 6.89 18.60 5.52
CA GLY A 46 7.50 17.34 5.90
C GLY A 46 6.94 16.76 7.19
N ILE A 47 6.87 15.45 7.25
CA ILE A 47 6.51 14.73 8.46
C ILE A 47 7.68 14.79 9.43
N THR A 48 7.44 15.34 10.61
CA THR A 48 8.48 15.54 11.65
C THR A 48 8.35 14.58 12.83
N ASP A 49 7.20 13.88 12.94
CA ASP A 49 6.98 12.90 14.01
C ASP A 49 7.88 11.67 13.80
N PRO A 50 8.87 11.42 14.69
CA PRO A 50 9.82 10.33 14.53
C PRO A 50 9.18 8.95 14.68
N GLN A 51 8.07 8.82 15.41
CA GLN A 51 7.36 7.54 15.57
C GLN A 51 6.63 7.17 14.27
N VAL A 52 5.99 8.16 13.65
CA VAL A 52 5.35 7.97 12.34
C VAL A 52 6.37 7.60 11.28
N LEU A 53 7.51 8.31 11.20
CA LEU A 53 8.57 8.00 10.24
C LEU A 53 9.13 6.58 10.45
N LYS A 54 9.33 6.18 11.71
CA LYS A 54 9.79 4.82 12.06
C LYS A 54 8.76 3.75 11.66
N ALA A 55 7.48 4.00 11.87
CA ALA A 55 6.41 3.10 11.44
C ALA A 55 6.38 2.95 9.91
N MET A 56 6.49 4.06 9.17
CA MET A 56 6.56 4.05 7.71
C MET A 56 7.79 3.32 7.17
N GLU A 57 8.92 3.41 7.87
CA GLU A 57 10.13 2.67 7.52
C GLU A 57 10.02 1.18 7.84
N LYS A 58 9.29 0.80 8.89
CA LYS A 58 9.14 -0.59 9.33
C LYS A 58 8.16 -1.37 8.44
N VAL A 59 6.99 -0.78 8.13
CA VAL A 59 5.90 -1.47 7.44
C VAL A 59 6.25 -1.74 5.97
N PRO A 60 6.24 -3.00 5.49
CA PRO A 60 6.63 -3.35 4.13
C PRO A 60 5.49 -3.04 3.13
N ARG A 61 5.40 -1.80 2.65
CA ARG A 61 4.31 -1.34 1.79
C ARG A 61 4.11 -2.22 0.55
N HIS A 62 5.19 -2.75 -0.05
CA HIS A 62 5.13 -3.63 -1.22
C HIS A 62 4.35 -4.92 -0.97
N GLU A 63 4.22 -5.37 0.28
CA GLU A 63 3.42 -6.54 0.66
C GLU A 63 1.90 -6.26 0.65
N PHE A 64 1.52 -4.98 0.62
CA PHE A 64 0.13 -4.52 0.56
C PHE A 64 -0.27 -4.08 -0.86
N THR A 65 0.60 -4.25 -1.85
CA THR A 65 0.34 -3.89 -3.25
C THR A 65 0.17 -5.14 -4.10
N PRO A 66 -0.71 -5.11 -5.14
CA PRO A 66 -0.75 -6.16 -6.15
C PRO A 66 0.60 -6.30 -6.87
N GLU A 67 0.90 -7.50 -7.33
CA GLU A 67 2.18 -7.82 -7.96
C GLU A 67 2.50 -6.94 -9.18
N ASN A 68 1.49 -6.62 -9.98
CA ASN A 68 1.64 -5.81 -11.19
C ASN A 68 2.05 -4.35 -10.95
N VAL A 69 1.88 -3.83 -9.72
CA VAL A 69 2.28 -2.47 -9.31
C VAL A 69 3.27 -2.46 -8.14
N ARG A 70 3.74 -3.64 -7.72
CA ARG A 70 4.64 -3.81 -6.56
C ARG A 70 5.96 -3.05 -6.74
N ALA A 71 6.47 -2.97 -7.96
CA ALA A 71 7.71 -2.23 -8.26
C ALA A 71 7.59 -0.72 -7.98
N GLU A 72 6.37 -0.18 -7.96
CA GLU A 72 6.06 1.23 -7.71
C GLU A 72 5.61 1.48 -6.26
N ALA A 73 5.69 0.44 -5.39
CA ALA A 73 5.13 0.49 -4.04
C ALA A 73 5.68 1.64 -3.19
N TYR A 74 6.89 2.09 -3.45
CA TYR A 74 7.56 3.15 -2.69
C TYR A 74 7.60 4.51 -3.40
N ASP A 75 6.95 4.63 -4.57
CA ASP A 75 6.73 5.92 -5.22
C ASP A 75 5.66 6.71 -4.45
N ASP A 76 5.81 8.05 -4.38
CA ASP A 76 4.84 8.90 -3.68
C ASP A 76 3.57 9.11 -4.51
N THR A 77 2.91 8.00 -4.81
CA THR A 77 1.68 7.96 -5.61
C THR A 77 0.68 6.95 -5.06
N ALA A 78 -0.60 7.16 -5.36
CA ALA A 78 -1.64 6.17 -5.11
C ALA A 78 -1.60 5.07 -6.16
N LEU A 79 -1.73 3.80 -5.75
CA LEU A 79 -1.69 2.64 -6.64
C LEU A 79 -3.00 1.87 -6.57
N SER A 80 -3.45 1.33 -7.71
CA SER A 80 -4.66 0.51 -7.75
C SER A 80 -4.47 -0.80 -7.00
N ILE A 81 -5.45 -1.14 -6.17
CA ILE A 81 -5.54 -2.43 -5.44
C ILE A 81 -6.68 -3.31 -5.94
N GLY A 82 -7.32 -2.93 -7.05
CA GLY A 82 -8.50 -3.60 -7.57
C GLY A 82 -9.81 -3.01 -7.03
N HIS A 83 -10.91 -3.50 -7.53
CA HIS A 83 -12.28 -3.11 -7.12
C HIS A 83 -12.55 -1.59 -7.17
N GLY A 84 -11.85 -0.85 -8.04
CA GLY A 84 -11.95 0.61 -8.13
C GLY A 84 -11.32 1.35 -6.94
N GLN A 85 -10.58 0.67 -6.07
CA GLN A 85 -9.92 1.23 -4.89
C GLN A 85 -8.41 1.37 -5.09
N THR A 86 -7.80 2.19 -4.25
CA THR A 86 -6.36 2.44 -4.26
C THR A 86 -5.76 2.33 -2.86
N ILE A 87 -4.50 1.94 -2.78
CA ILE A 87 -3.66 2.24 -1.62
C ILE A 87 -3.22 3.71 -1.71
N SER A 88 -3.46 4.49 -0.66
CA SER A 88 -3.11 5.92 -0.64
C SER A 88 -1.60 6.13 -0.82
N GLN A 89 -1.19 7.27 -1.41
CA GLN A 89 0.23 7.60 -1.53
C GLN A 89 0.91 7.65 -0.15
N PRO A 90 2.20 7.31 -0.05
CA PRO A 90 2.92 7.26 1.23
C PRO A 90 2.82 8.54 2.04
N PHE A 91 2.97 9.71 1.41
CA PHE A 91 2.85 10.99 2.10
C PHE A 91 1.48 11.17 2.78
N ILE A 92 0.39 10.82 2.12
CA ILE A 92 -0.97 10.94 2.68
C ILE A 92 -1.13 10.03 3.90
N VAL A 93 -0.65 8.79 3.83
CA VAL A 93 -0.68 7.85 4.97
C VAL A 93 0.08 8.44 6.16
N ALA A 94 1.31 8.89 5.95
CA ALA A 94 2.14 9.49 7.00
C ALA A 94 1.52 10.77 7.57
N PHE A 95 0.97 11.63 6.71
CA PHE A 95 0.32 12.87 7.11
C PHE A 95 -0.92 12.62 7.98
N MET A 96 -1.84 11.76 7.53
CA MET A 96 -3.03 11.42 8.31
C MET A 96 -2.65 10.81 9.66
N THR A 97 -1.67 9.91 9.68
CA THR A 97 -1.18 9.30 10.91
C THR A 97 -0.59 10.34 11.86
N ALA A 98 0.23 11.28 11.36
CA ALA A 98 0.79 12.36 12.18
C ALA A 98 -0.28 13.32 12.73
N GLN A 99 -1.31 13.64 11.94
CA GLN A 99 -2.44 14.48 12.40
C GLN A 99 -3.28 13.80 13.47
N LEU A 100 -3.37 12.48 13.46
CA LEU A 100 -4.08 11.71 14.49
C LEU A 100 -3.37 11.81 15.86
N GLN A 101 -2.05 12.08 15.89
CA GLN A 101 -1.22 12.12 17.10
C GLN A 101 -1.38 10.86 17.99
N PRO A 102 -1.22 9.66 17.42
CA PRO A 102 -1.54 8.42 18.10
C PRO A 102 -0.66 8.20 19.33
N GLN A 103 -1.27 7.69 20.41
CA GLN A 103 -0.56 7.33 21.63
C GLN A 103 -0.52 5.80 21.79
N PRO A 104 0.51 5.23 22.45
CA PRO A 104 0.68 3.77 22.58
C PRO A 104 -0.51 3.02 23.17
N GLU A 105 -1.29 3.67 24.04
CA GLU A 105 -2.46 3.07 24.68
C GLU A 105 -3.77 3.26 23.91
N ASP A 106 -3.74 3.97 22.80
CA ASP A 106 -4.93 4.25 22.02
C ASP A 106 -5.50 2.98 21.36
N ARG A 107 -6.81 3.05 21.13
CA ARG A 107 -7.55 2.14 20.26
C ARG A 107 -8.10 2.98 19.12
N VAL A 108 -7.69 2.65 17.90
CA VAL A 108 -8.05 3.42 16.70
C VAL A 108 -9.10 2.67 15.88
N LEU A 109 -10.10 3.42 15.41
CA LEU A 109 -11.04 2.97 14.39
C LEU A 109 -10.66 3.58 13.05
N GLU A 110 -10.45 2.73 12.05
CA GLU A 110 -10.24 3.11 10.65
C GLU A 110 -11.48 2.73 9.83
N ILE A 111 -11.94 3.63 8.97
CA ILE A 111 -13.00 3.34 8.00
C ILE A 111 -12.37 3.32 6.60
N GLY A 112 -12.52 2.19 5.90
CA GLY A 112 -11.91 1.95 4.60
C GLY A 112 -10.54 1.26 4.73
N THR A 113 -10.53 -0.02 5.08
CA THR A 113 -9.31 -0.83 5.23
C THR A 113 -8.47 -0.86 3.95
N GLY A 114 -9.14 -0.95 2.79
CA GLY A 114 -8.49 -1.05 1.49
C GLY A 114 -7.47 -2.20 1.43
N SER A 115 -6.19 -1.88 1.27
CA SER A 115 -5.10 -2.86 1.29
C SER A 115 -4.71 -3.34 2.69
N GLY A 116 -5.07 -2.61 3.76
CA GLY A 116 -4.59 -2.82 5.12
C GLY A 116 -3.29 -2.09 5.47
N TYR A 117 -2.69 -1.33 4.55
CA TYR A 117 -1.41 -0.66 4.78
C TYR A 117 -1.50 0.42 5.87
N GLN A 118 -2.53 1.29 5.83
CA GLN A 118 -2.75 2.30 6.86
C GLN A 118 -2.99 1.65 8.23
N ALA A 119 -3.78 0.56 8.28
CA ALA A 119 -4.00 -0.20 9.51
C ALA A 119 -2.69 -0.77 10.07
N ALA A 120 -1.79 -1.28 9.20
CA ALA A 120 -0.48 -1.78 9.62
C ALA A 120 0.42 -0.66 10.16
N VAL A 121 0.42 0.53 9.55
CA VAL A 121 1.17 1.70 10.06
C VAL A 121 0.64 2.12 11.43
N LEU A 122 -0.66 2.21 11.60
CA LEU A 122 -1.30 2.52 12.90
C LEU A 122 -0.97 1.46 13.96
N ALA A 123 -0.95 0.19 13.57
CA ALA A 123 -0.67 -0.92 14.50
C ALA A 123 0.74 -0.88 15.11
N GLU A 124 1.68 -0.18 14.47
CA GLU A 124 3.03 0.06 15.02
C GLU A 124 3.06 1.15 16.11
N LEU A 125 1.99 1.94 16.24
CA LEU A 125 1.95 3.15 17.06
C LEU A 125 0.97 3.06 18.23
N VAL A 126 -0.06 2.19 18.10
CA VAL A 126 -1.16 2.11 19.05
C VAL A 126 -1.39 0.71 19.59
N ARG A 127 -2.15 0.61 20.66
CA ARG A 127 -2.48 -0.67 21.32
C ARG A 127 -3.31 -1.60 20.43
N GLU A 128 -4.32 -1.07 19.73
CA GLU A 128 -5.27 -1.86 18.93
C GLU A 128 -5.82 -1.02 17.77
N VAL A 129 -5.95 -1.63 16.60
CA VAL A 129 -6.64 -1.05 15.45
C VAL A 129 -7.85 -1.90 15.10
N CYS A 130 -9.02 -1.26 15.02
CA CYS A 130 -10.20 -1.84 14.41
C CYS A 130 -10.41 -1.16 13.05
N THR A 131 -10.50 -1.92 11.98
CA THR A 131 -10.67 -1.37 10.64
C THR A 131 -11.87 -2.01 9.94
N ILE A 132 -12.65 -1.20 9.21
CA ILE A 132 -13.89 -1.63 8.57
C ILE A 132 -13.78 -1.43 7.05
N GLU A 133 -14.16 -2.45 6.29
CA GLU A 133 -14.14 -2.43 4.82
C GLU A 133 -15.47 -2.91 4.25
N ILE A 134 -16.05 -2.12 3.35
CA ILE A 134 -17.32 -2.43 2.69
C ILE A 134 -17.14 -3.42 1.53
N VAL A 135 -15.97 -3.43 0.90
CA VAL A 135 -15.64 -4.32 -0.22
C VAL A 135 -15.10 -5.64 0.33
N ASN A 136 -15.98 -6.64 0.47
CA ASN A 136 -15.63 -7.93 1.08
C ASN A 136 -14.33 -8.57 0.56
N PRO A 137 -14.04 -8.65 -0.76
CA PRO A 137 -12.78 -9.20 -1.25
C PRO A 137 -11.55 -8.45 -0.75
N LEU A 138 -11.63 -7.12 -0.56
CA LEU A 138 -10.54 -6.32 0.02
C LEU A 138 -10.39 -6.61 1.52
N ALA A 139 -11.51 -6.69 2.26
CA ALA A 139 -11.47 -7.04 3.68
C ALA A 139 -10.82 -8.41 3.93
N GLU A 140 -11.16 -9.41 3.13
CA GLU A 140 -10.59 -10.76 3.22
C GLU A 140 -9.10 -10.76 2.93
N ARG A 141 -8.69 -10.09 1.86
CA ARG A 141 -7.28 -9.96 1.48
C ARG A 141 -6.49 -9.21 2.55
N ALA A 142 -6.96 -8.05 3.00
CA ALA A 142 -6.30 -7.26 4.04
C ALA A 142 -6.13 -8.06 5.34
N ARG A 143 -7.16 -8.82 5.75
CA ARG A 143 -7.10 -9.70 6.92
C ARG A 143 -6.01 -10.75 6.78
N ALA A 144 -5.94 -11.41 5.63
CA ALA A 144 -4.93 -12.44 5.34
C ALA A 144 -3.51 -11.84 5.34
N ASP A 145 -3.31 -10.69 4.69
CA ASP A 145 -2.00 -10.03 4.60
C ASP A 145 -1.54 -9.52 5.97
N LEU A 146 -2.40 -8.88 6.74
CA LEU A 146 -2.10 -8.41 8.10
C LEU A 146 -1.74 -9.57 9.03
N GLN A 147 -2.49 -10.69 8.96
CA GLN A 147 -2.19 -11.88 9.75
C GLN A 147 -0.85 -12.51 9.34
N ARG A 148 -0.60 -12.66 8.03
CA ARG A 148 0.66 -13.18 7.48
C ARG A 148 1.87 -12.36 7.90
N LEU A 149 1.70 -11.04 8.00
CA LEU A 149 2.76 -10.09 8.39
C LEU A 149 2.87 -9.90 9.91
N GLY A 150 2.03 -10.59 10.71
CA GLY A 150 2.15 -10.63 12.17
C GLY A 150 1.47 -9.45 12.90
N TYR A 151 0.57 -8.70 12.25
CA TYR A 151 -0.17 -7.61 12.89
C TYR A 151 -1.37 -8.15 13.71
N ASN A 152 -1.06 -8.76 14.86
CA ASN A 152 -2.08 -9.42 15.71
C ASN A 152 -2.96 -8.43 16.49
N ASN A 153 -2.59 -7.14 16.54
CA ASN A 153 -3.36 -6.06 17.15
C ASN A 153 -4.28 -5.34 16.17
N VAL A 154 -4.46 -5.87 14.94
CA VAL A 154 -5.41 -5.35 13.95
C VAL A 154 -6.60 -6.28 13.81
N ARG A 155 -7.81 -5.73 13.93
CA ARG A 155 -9.07 -6.43 13.69
C ARG A 155 -9.77 -5.87 12.45
N VAL A 156 -9.89 -6.68 11.40
CA VAL A 156 -10.59 -6.31 10.16
C VAL A 156 -12.05 -6.77 10.21
N LEU A 157 -12.97 -5.85 10.06
CA LEU A 157 -14.41 -6.11 9.97
C LEU A 157 -14.90 -5.83 8.55
N SER A 158 -15.85 -6.66 8.07
CA SER A 158 -16.56 -6.39 6.82
C SER A 158 -17.86 -5.68 7.16
N GLY A 159 -18.12 -4.52 6.55
CA GLY A 159 -19.30 -3.73 6.81
C GLY A 159 -19.22 -2.33 6.25
N ASP A 160 -20.27 -1.57 6.45
CA ASP A 160 -20.48 -0.21 5.94
C ASP A 160 -19.83 0.86 6.85
N GLY A 161 -19.44 0.58 8.05
CA GLY A 161 -18.86 1.58 8.96
C GLY A 161 -19.85 2.59 9.55
N HIS A 162 -21.17 2.45 9.33
CA HIS A 162 -22.27 3.22 9.92
C HIS A 162 -22.77 2.60 11.19
#